data_cf482c88f5e23b73c08bb71863c6cefb
#
_entry.id   cf482c88f5e23b73c08bb71863c6cefb
#
_cell.length_a   1.000
_cell.length_b   1.000
_cell.length_c   1.000
_cell.angle_alpha   90.00
_cell.angle_beta   90.00
_cell.angle_gamma   90.00
#
_symmetry.space_group_name_H-M   'P 1'
#
loop_
_entity.id
_entity.type
_entity.pdbx_description
1 polymer ?
#
loop_
_entity_poly.entity_id
_entity_poly.type
_entity_poly.pdbx_seq_one_letter_code
_entity_poly.pdbx_strand_id
1 'polypeptide(L)'
;MRFLKILEQMGCTGRWELRNKDQVSDFILQGPEGGRLKGITADFSDFSDQALTMAAIAPYADSPVRIDGIGHIRGQESDRVTVICTELKRIGIDCKEEKNSVTIYPGVPKDSVIHTYDDHRVAMAFAVTGLRMEHLEIEDPMCCKKTFPEYFEKLDAICH
;
A
#
# COMPACT_ATOMS: atom_id res chain seq x y z
N MET A 1 -14.97 -7.03 -1.21
CA MET A 1 -14.38 -5.69 -1.38
C MET A 1 -14.17 -4.94 -0.05
N ARG A 2 -13.52 -5.61 0.93
CA ARG A 2 -13.27 -5.02 2.27
C ARG A 2 -12.30 -3.85 2.21
N PHE A 3 -11.25 -3.92 1.39
CA PHE A 3 -10.25 -2.87 1.28
C PHE A 3 -10.85 -1.52 0.82
N LEU A 4 -11.76 -1.53 -0.15
CA LEU A 4 -12.45 -0.32 -0.60
C LEU A 4 -13.26 0.34 0.51
N LYS A 5 -13.93 -0.44 1.38
CA LYS A 5 -14.65 0.10 2.54
C LYS A 5 -13.71 0.76 3.55
N ILE A 6 -12.49 0.26 3.70
CA ILE A 6 -11.48 0.90 4.55
C ILE A 6 -11.08 2.24 3.94
N LEU A 7 -10.81 2.30 2.62
CA LEU A 7 -10.50 3.55 1.95
C LEU A 7 -11.64 4.59 2.06
N GLU A 8 -12.90 4.14 2.00
CA GLU A 8 -14.06 5.01 2.26
C GLU A 8 -14.07 5.55 3.68
N GLN A 9 -13.76 4.72 4.71
CA GLN A 9 -13.61 5.17 6.09
C GLN A 9 -12.44 6.14 6.27
N MET A 10 -11.40 6.02 5.43
CA MET A 10 -10.27 6.95 5.40
C MET A 10 -10.57 8.24 4.61
N GLY A 11 -11.81 8.42 4.15
CA GLY A 11 -12.28 9.64 3.51
C GLY A 11 -12.35 9.61 1.99
N CYS A 12 -12.03 8.49 1.36
CA CYS A 12 -12.24 8.31 -0.08
C CYS A 12 -13.73 8.14 -0.40
N THR A 13 -14.11 8.49 -1.62
CA THR A 13 -15.45 8.22 -2.15
C THR A 13 -15.37 7.24 -3.30
N GLY A 14 -16.24 6.24 -3.30
CA GLY A 14 -16.23 5.20 -4.32
C GLY A 14 -17.60 5.01 -4.96
N ARG A 15 -17.64 4.75 -6.27
CA ARG A 15 -18.86 4.39 -6.99
C ARG A 15 -18.57 3.40 -8.10
N TRP A 16 -19.59 2.59 -8.41
CA TRP A 16 -19.58 1.71 -9.57
C TRP A 16 -20.18 2.41 -10.77
N GLU A 17 -19.52 2.32 -11.92
CA GLU A 17 -20.03 2.76 -13.21
C GLU A 17 -20.08 1.59 -14.18
N LEU A 18 -21.21 1.43 -14.89
CA LEU A 18 -21.33 0.43 -15.93
C LEU A 18 -20.56 0.87 -17.18
N ARG A 19 -19.59 0.06 -17.58
CA ARG A 19 -18.83 0.25 -18.81
C ARG A 19 -19.58 -0.43 -19.96
N ASN A 20 -20.40 0.30 -20.68
CA ASN A 20 -21.13 -0.16 -21.88
C ASN A 20 -22.09 -1.36 -21.68
N LYS A 21 -22.71 -1.81 -22.79
CA LYS A 21 -23.74 -2.87 -22.83
C LYS A 21 -23.26 -4.26 -22.38
N ASP A 22 -21.97 -4.45 -22.09
CA ASP A 22 -21.36 -5.75 -21.82
C ASP A 22 -21.34 -6.14 -20.32
N GLN A 23 -22.10 -5.47 -19.47
CA GLN A 23 -22.22 -5.77 -18.02
C GLN A 23 -20.90 -5.68 -17.23
N VAL A 24 -19.84 -5.11 -17.77
CA VAL A 24 -18.60 -4.83 -17.05
C VAL A 24 -18.78 -3.51 -16.29
N SER A 25 -18.44 -3.52 -14.99
CA SER A 25 -18.51 -2.34 -14.15
C SER A 25 -17.10 -1.88 -13.78
N ASP A 26 -16.83 -0.59 -13.94
CA ASP A 26 -15.65 0.04 -13.38
C ASP A 26 -15.94 0.51 -11.94
N PHE A 27 -14.95 0.43 -11.08
CA PHE A 27 -15.01 1.06 -9.76
C PHE A 27 -14.17 2.34 -9.79
N ILE A 28 -14.83 3.48 -9.64
CA ILE A 28 -14.16 4.77 -9.57
C ILE A 28 -13.95 5.12 -8.10
N LEU A 29 -12.70 5.30 -7.70
CA LEU A 29 -12.31 5.74 -6.37
C LEU A 29 -11.71 7.14 -6.45
N GLN A 30 -12.24 8.05 -5.66
CA GLN A 30 -11.72 9.41 -5.52
C GLN A 30 -11.13 9.60 -4.12
N GLY A 31 -9.92 10.13 -4.05
CA GLY A 31 -9.28 10.49 -2.79
C GLY A 31 -10.04 11.59 -2.04
N PRO A 32 -9.76 11.78 -0.74
CA PRO A 32 -10.45 12.76 0.09
C PRO A 32 -10.14 14.19 -0.38
N GLU A 33 -11.09 15.10 -0.16
CA GLU A 33 -10.85 16.55 -0.31
C GLU A 33 -9.67 16.97 0.57
N GLY A 34 -8.74 17.75 0.00
CA GLY A 34 -7.49 18.14 0.69
C GLY A 34 -6.36 17.12 0.60
N GLY A 35 -6.58 15.96 -0.05
CA GLY A 35 -5.53 15.00 -0.40
C GLY A 35 -4.90 14.25 0.78
N ARG A 36 -5.51 14.28 1.97
CA ARG A 36 -5.05 13.54 3.16
C ARG A 36 -6.07 12.48 3.57
N LEU A 37 -5.59 11.25 3.70
CA LEU A 37 -6.36 10.14 4.24
C LEU A 37 -6.57 10.33 5.75
N LYS A 38 -7.68 9.86 6.30
CA LYS A 38 -7.86 9.76 7.76
C LYS A 38 -7.12 8.53 8.28
N GLY A 39 -6.51 8.62 9.47
CA GLY A 39 -5.98 7.46 10.14
C GLY A 39 -7.10 6.49 10.55
N ILE A 40 -6.74 5.21 10.68
CA ILE A 40 -7.69 4.14 10.98
C ILE A 40 -7.01 3.00 11.75
N THR A 41 -7.79 2.29 12.55
CA THR A 41 -7.44 0.96 13.05
C THR A 41 -8.34 -0.07 12.36
N ALA A 42 -7.74 -1.03 11.65
CA ALA A 42 -8.50 -2.01 10.89
C ALA A 42 -7.87 -3.41 10.98
N ASP A 43 -8.73 -4.42 11.01
CA ASP A 43 -8.35 -5.84 10.99
C ASP A 43 -8.24 -6.34 9.55
N PHE A 44 -7.05 -6.85 9.22
CA PHE A 44 -6.69 -7.38 7.90
C PHE A 44 -6.61 -8.90 7.86
N SER A 45 -7.03 -9.61 8.89
CA SER A 45 -6.92 -11.07 9.01
C SER A 45 -7.48 -11.84 7.80
N ASP A 46 -8.59 -11.38 7.22
CA ASP A 46 -9.27 -12.04 6.09
C ASP A 46 -8.79 -11.56 4.70
N PHE A 47 -7.94 -10.54 4.62
CA PHE A 47 -7.40 -9.98 3.36
C PHE A 47 -6.01 -9.38 3.56
N SER A 48 -5.21 -10.06 4.32
CA SER A 48 -3.86 -9.64 4.75
C SER A 48 -2.89 -9.33 3.60
N ASP A 49 -3.15 -9.82 2.40
CA ASP A 49 -2.41 -9.46 1.20
C ASP A 49 -2.44 -7.95 0.89
N GLN A 50 -3.43 -7.23 1.41
CA GLN A 50 -3.55 -5.79 1.25
C GLN A 50 -2.84 -4.99 2.36
N ALA A 51 -2.24 -5.67 3.34
CA ALA A 51 -1.52 -5.01 4.43
C ALA A 51 -0.34 -4.16 3.93
N LEU A 52 0.42 -4.67 2.95
CA LEU A 52 1.52 -3.94 2.31
C LEU A 52 1.00 -2.71 1.56
N THR A 53 -0.10 -2.84 0.81
CA THR A 53 -0.73 -1.72 0.11
C THR A 53 -1.21 -0.64 1.08
N MET A 54 -1.83 -1.05 2.19
CA MET A 54 -2.24 -0.10 3.25
C MET A 54 -1.03 0.57 3.87
N ALA A 55 0.04 -0.18 4.17
CA ALA A 55 1.26 0.36 4.73
C ALA A 55 1.93 1.41 3.82
N ALA A 56 1.88 1.19 2.51
CA ALA A 56 2.46 2.09 1.50
C ALA A 56 1.75 3.46 1.43
N ILE A 57 0.45 3.52 1.72
CA ILE A 57 -0.34 4.77 1.69
C ILE A 57 -0.51 5.40 3.08
N ALA A 58 -0.24 4.66 4.15
CA ALA A 58 -0.40 5.10 5.53
C ALA A 58 0.38 6.39 5.89
N PRO A 59 1.60 6.64 5.36
CA PRO A 59 2.34 7.88 5.63
C PRO A 59 1.58 9.15 5.29
N TYR A 60 0.66 9.07 4.32
CA TYR A 60 -0.11 10.20 3.82
C TYR A 60 -1.44 10.43 4.57
N ALA A 61 -1.64 9.73 5.69
CA ALA A 61 -2.79 9.96 6.58
C ALA A 61 -2.58 11.19 7.47
N ASP A 62 -3.66 11.68 8.10
CA ASP A 62 -3.64 12.79 9.06
C ASP A 62 -3.31 12.33 10.50
N SER A 63 -3.48 11.05 10.77
CA SER A 63 -3.30 10.40 12.07
C SER A 63 -2.84 8.95 11.89
N PRO A 64 -2.40 8.26 12.95
CA PRO A 64 -1.83 6.92 12.82
C PRO A 64 -2.76 5.92 12.15
N VAL A 65 -2.18 5.05 11.33
CA VAL A 65 -2.84 3.88 10.71
C VAL A 65 -2.36 2.63 11.42
N ARG A 66 -3.29 1.86 12.01
CA ARG A 66 -3.01 0.59 12.64
C ARG A 66 -3.60 -0.55 11.83
N ILE A 67 -2.77 -1.52 11.49
CA ILE A 67 -3.10 -2.73 10.74
C ILE A 67 -3.01 -3.90 11.71
N ASP A 68 -4.16 -4.48 12.09
CA ASP A 68 -4.26 -5.65 12.97
C ASP A 68 -4.46 -6.95 12.19
N GLY A 69 -4.28 -8.09 12.85
CA GLY A 69 -4.61 -9.42 12.30
C GLY A 69 -3.59 -9.95 11.29
N ILE A 70 -2.38 -9.42 11.25
CA ILE A 70 -1.39 -9.72 10.20
C ILE A 70 -0.21 -10.61 10.65
N GLY A 71 -0.24 -11.19 11.86
CA GLY A 71 0.87 -12.00 12.35
C GLY A 71 1.23 -13.22 11.48
N HIS A 72 0.25 -13.77 10.77
CA HIS A 72 0.43 -14.93 9.90
C HIS A 72 1.20 -14.61 8.60
N ILE A 73 1.29 -13.32 8.18
CA ILE A 73 2.06 -12.96 6.98
C ILE A 73 3.58 -12.92 7.21
N ARG A 74 4.04 -13.19 8.44
CA ARG A 74 5.47 -13.37 8.72
C ARG A 74 6.07 -14.62 8.08
N GLY A 75 5.25 -15.61 7.81
CA GLY A 75 5.65 -16.88 7.19
C GLY A 75 5.42 -16.95 5.68
N GLN A 76 5.21 -15.82 4.99
CA GLN A 76 4.99 -15.77 3.55
C GLN A 76 6.31 -15.65 2.76
N GLU A 77 6.32 -15.04 1.57
CA GLU A 77 7.53 -14.88 0.74
C GLU A 77 8.65 -14.14 1.47
N SER A 78 8.27 -13.19 2.33
CA SER A 78 9.14 -12.50 3.29
C SER A 78 8.43 -12.42 4.64
N ASP A 79 9.14 -12.03 5.74
CA ASP A 79 8.46 -11.57 6.95
C ASP A 79 7.86 -10.19 6.69
N ARG A 80 6.68 -10.17 6.07
CA ARG A 80 6.03 -8.94 5.61
C ARG A 80 5.76 -7.95 6.72
N VAL A 81 5.58 -8.40 7.96
CA VAL A 81 5.37 -7.50 9.10
C VAL A 81 6.64 -6.73 9.43
N THR A 82 7.77 -7.43 9.51
CA THR A 82 9.08 -6.80 9.72
C THR A 82 9.49 -5.94 8.52
N VAL A 83 9.24 -6.41 7.30
CA VAL A 83 9.54 -5.67 6.06
C VAL A 83 8.80 -4.34 6.01
N ILE A 84 7.49 -4.32 6.33
CA ILE A 84 6.71 -3.08 6.39
C ILE A 84 7.43 -2.04 7.26
N CYS A 85 7.78 -2.39 8.50
CA CYS A 85 8.42 -1.44 9.41
C CYS A 85 9.85 -1.08 8.98
N THR A 86 10.59 -2.02 8.40
CA THR A 86 11.95 -1.78 7.94
C THR A 86 11.99 -0.78 6.79
N GLU A 87 11.17 -1.01 5.77
CA GLU A 87 11.17 -0.15 4.58
C GLU A 87 10.51 1.22 4.85
N LEU A 88 9.46 1.29 5.69
CA LEU A 88 8.92 2.57 6.14
C LEU A 88 9.95 3.41 6.90
N LYS A 89 10.71 2.81 7.82
CA LYS A 89 11.79 3.51 8.53
C LYS A 89 12.91 3.95 7.58
N ARG A 90 13.20 3.17 6.54
CA ARG A 90 14.19 3.50 5.52
C ARG A 90 13.85 4.81 4.78
N ILE A 91 12.58 5.02 4.49
CA ILE A 91 12.05 6.27 3.90
C ILE A 91 11.73 7.34 4.95
N GLY A 92 12.16 7.17 6.21
CA GLY A 92 12.01 8.15 7.28
C GLY A 92 10.63 8.20 7.94
N ILE A 93 9.81 7.17 7.81
CA ILE A 93 8.48 7.04 8.42
C ILE A 93 8.56 6.20 9.69
N ASP A 94 8.04 6.75 10.80
CA ASP A 94 7.94 6.02 12.05
C ASP A 94 6.92 4.89 11.98
N CYS A 95 7.34 3.71 12.45
CA CYS A 95 6.51 2.51 12.48
C CYS A 95 6.79 1.71 13.75
N LYS A 96 5.74 1.27 14.42
CA LYS A 96 5.80 0.37 15.56
C LYS A 96 5.34 -1.02 15.13
N GLU A 97 6.26 -1.98 15.19
CA GLU A 97 5.98 -3.39 14.97
C GLU A 97 5.50 -4.05 16.24
N GLU A 98 4.48 -4.90 16.14
CA GLU A 98 4.00 -5.80 17.18
C GLU A 98 3.85 -7.22 16.60
N LYS A 99 3.61 -8.23 17.46
CA LYS A 99 3.55 -9.63 17.04
C LYS A 99 2.53 -9.87 15.90
N ASN A 100 1.38 -9.19 15.97
CA ASN A 100 0.22 -9.43 15.08
C ASN A 100 -0.28 -8.14 14.41
N SER A 101 0.47 -7.06 14.50
CA SER A 101 0.05 -5.75 13.99
C SER A 101 1.23 -4.82 13.73
N VAL A 102 0.96 -3.77 12.97
CA VAL A 102 1.84 -2.61 12.81
C VAL A 102 1.05 -1.32 13.03
N THR A 103 1.69 -0.32 13.61
CA THR A 103 1.17 1.04 13.70
C THR A 103 2.11 1.96 12.94
N ILE A 104 1.60 2.68 11.96
CA ILE A 104 2.36 3.56 11.08
C ILE A 104 1.95 4.98 11.38
N TYR A 105 2.93 5.84 11.62
CA TYR A 105 2.69 7.25 11.94
C TYR A 105 2.77 8.10 10.67
N PRO A 106 1.95 9.15 10.56
CA PRO A 106 2.02 10.08 9.45
C PRO A 106 3.40 10.73 9.32
N GLY A 107 3.82 10.97 8.09
CA GLY A 107 5.10 11.62 7.83
C GLY A 107 5.30 11.96 6.37
N VAL A 108 6.39 12.64 6.08
CA VAL A 108 6.82 12.92 4.71
C VAL A 108 7.93 11.94 4.36
N PRO A 109 7.68 10.99 3.44
CA PRO A 109 8.71 10.06 3.00
C PRO A 109 9.90 10.80 2.39
N LYS A 110 11.10 10.26 2.59
CA LYS A 110 12.36 10.78 2.07
C LYS A 110 12.89 9.86 0.98
N ASP A 111 13.63 10.44 0.05
CA ASP A 111 14.31 9.71 -1.02
C ASP A 111 15.12 8.54 -0.48
N SER A 112 14.94 7.38 -1.09
CA SER A 112 15.60 6.15 -0.66
C SER A 112 15.48 5.06 -1.72
N VAL A 113 16.12 3.92 -1.43
CA VAL A 113 15.99 2.67 -2.19
C VAL A 113 15.20 1.67 -1.35
N ILE A 114 14.13 1.12 -1.89
CA ILE A 114 13.32 0.06 -1.28
C ILE A 114 13.91 -1.30 -1.61
N HIS A 115 14.21 -2.10 -0.60
CA HIS A 115 14.59 -3.49 -0.76
C HIS A 115 13.35 -4.37 -0.92
N THR A 116 13.34 -5.22 -1.92
CA THR A 116 12.14 -5.99 -2.28
C THR A 116 12.05 -7.35 -1.61
N TYR A 117 13.15 -7.89 -1.11
CA TYR A 117 13.23 -9.22 -0.45
C TYR A 117 12.73 -10.36 -1.36
N ASP A 118 12.87 -10.22 -2.68
CA ASP A 118 12.27 -11.10 -3.70
C ASP A 118 10.74 -11.26 -3.54
N ASP A 119 10.08 -10.29 -2.91
CA ASP A 119 8.64 -10.26 -2.69
C ASP A 119 7.99 -9.21 -3.59
N HIS A 120 7.27 -9.68 -4.62
CA HIS A 120 6.59 -8.82 -5.60
C HIS A 120 5.58 -7.86 -4.96
N ARG A 121 4.96 -8.23 -3.83
CA ARG A 121 4.00 -7.36 -3.14
C ARG A 121 4.69 -6.19 -2.46
N VAL A 122 5.91 -6.37 -1.96
CA VAL A 122 6.74 -5.29 -1.42
C VAL A 122 7.08 -4.30 -2.54
N ALA A 123 7.61 -4.79 -3.66
CA ALA A 123 7.95 -3.95 -4.81
C ALA A 123 6.74 -3.14 -5.31
N MET A 124 5.61 -3.81 -5.54
CA MET A 124 4.40 -3.17 -6.07
C MET A 124 3.79 -2.17 -5.08
N ALA A 125 3.75 -2.50 -3.79
CA ALA A 125 3.14 -1.62 -2.79
C ALA A 125 3.96 -0.34 -2.60
N PHE A 126 5.28 -0.45 -2.40
CA PHE A 126 6.13 0.72 -2.18
C PHE A 126 6.29 1.57 -3.45
N ALA A 127 6.15 1.01 -4.64
CA ALA A 127 6.06 1.81 -5.86
C ALA A 127 4.90 2.82 -5.82
N VAL A 128 3.77 2.45 -5.18
CA VAL A 128 2.64 3.39 -4.96
C VAL A 128 3.02 4.52 -4.00
N THR A 129 3.85 4.27 -2.97
CA THR A 129 4.39 5.33 -2.11
C THR A 129 5.18 6.36 -2.94
N GLY A 130 5.97 5.88 -3.90
CA GLY A 130 6.79 6.71 -4.78
C GLY A 130 6.00 7.69 -5.67
N LEU A 131 4.72 7.45 -5.93
CA LEU A 131 3.88 8.35 -6.74
C LEU A 131 3.71 9.77 -6.12
N ARG A 132 4.07 9.94 -4.87
CA ARG A 132 4.03 11.22 -4.14
C ARG A 132 5.40 11.64 -3.60
N MET A 133 6.47 11.09 -4.15
CA MET A 133 7.86 11.42 -3.82
C MET A 133 8.57 12.00 -5.05
N GLU A 134 9.62 12.76 -4.84
CA GLU A 134 10.46 13.25 -5.94
C GLU A 134 11.30 12.11 -6.50
N HIS A 135 11.83 11.26 -5.61
CA HIS A 135 12.62 10.10 -6.01
C HIS A 135 12.45 8.92 -5.06
N LEU A 136 12.11 7.75 -5.62
CA LEU A 136 12.10 6.47 -4.92
C LEU A 136 12.57 5.38 -5.90
N GLU A 137 13.59 4.64 -5.51
CA GLU A 137 14.09 3.51 -6.28
C GLU A 137 13.57 2.18 -5.72
N ILE A 138 13.23 1.24 -6.59
CA ILE A 138 12.92 -0.15 -6.23
C ILE A 138 14.11 -1.01 -6.65
N GLU A 139 14.80 -1.64 -5.69
CA GLU A 139 16.07 -2.35 -5.90
C GLU A 139 15.98 -3.47 -6.96
N ASP A 140 14.92 -4.28 -6.88
CA ASP A 140 14.67 -5.35 -7.84
C ASP A 140 13.21 -5.36 -8.30
N PRO A 141 12.87 -4.59 -9.36
CA PRO A 141 11.53 -4.60 -9.92
C PRO A 141 11.20 -5.91 -10.64
N MET A 142 12.21 -6.72 -10.99
CA MET A 142 12.02 -7.98 -11.70
C MET A 142 11.42 -9.09 -10.83
N CYS A 143 11.41 -8.95 -9.50
CA CYS A 143 10.71 -9.88 -8.60
C CYS A 143 9.20 -9.96 -8.90
N CYS A 144 8.62 -8.95 -9.57
CA CYS A 144 7.22 -8.94 -10.01
C CYS A 144 6.94 -9.88 -11.21
N LYS A 145 7.96 -10.35 -11.91
CA LYS A 145 7.86 -11.06 -13.20
C LYS A 145 6.99 -12.32 -13.12
N LYS A 146 7.00 -13.02 -12.00
CA LYS A 146 6.22 -14.26 -11.80
C LYS A 146 4.71 -14.02 -11.58
N THR A 147 4.31 -12.79 -11.24
CA THR A 147 2.93 -12.48 -10.84
C THR A 147 2.31 -11.42 -11.74
N PHE A 148 3.02 -10.32 -11.99
CA PHE A 148 2.57 -9.24 -12.87
C PHE A 148 3.78 -8.64 -13.61
N PRO A 149 4.24 -9.30 -14.70
CA PRO A 149 5.45 -8.90 -15.42
C PRO A 149 5.46 -7.45 -15.90
N GLU A 150 4.30 -6.96 -16.31
CA GLU A 150 4.11 -5.61 -16.89
C GLU A 150 3.80 -4.52 -15.83
N TYR A 151 3.93 -4.83 -14.53
CA TYR A 151 3.46 -3.93 -13.47
C TYR A 151 4.06 -2.52 -13.60
N PHE A 152 5.38 -2.41 -13.69
CA PHE A 152 6.06 -1.11 -13.75
C PHE A 152 5.80 -0.38 -15.05
N GLU A 153 5.69 -1.09 -16.17
CA GLU A 153 5.29 -0.54 -17.46
C GLU A 153 3.88 0.07 -17.41
N LYS A 154 2.94 -0.66 -16.78
CA LYS A 154 1.57 -0.19 -16.59
C LYS A 154 1.50 0.99 -15.62
N LEU A 155 2.27 0.96 -14.53
CA LEU A 155 2.33 2.05 -13.57
C LEU A 155 2.84 3.33 -14.24
N ASP A 156 3.93 3.24 -15.00
CA ASP A 156 4.48 4.36 -15.76
C ASP A 156 3.47 4.95 -16.75
N ALA A 157 2.78 4.09 -17.50
CA ALA A 157 1.78 4.49 -18.48
C ALA A 157 0.56 5.24 -17.90
N ILE A 158 0.26 5.07 -16.60
CA ILE A 158 -0.86 5.78 -15.95
C ILE A 158 -0.40 7.04 -15.19
N CYS A 159 0.92 7.23 -15.02
CA CYS A 159 1.49 8.39 -14.32
C CYS A 159 1.88 9.52 -15.28
N HIS A 160 1.99 9.22 -16.56
CA HIS A 160 2.39 10.10 -17.65
C HIS A 160 1.36 10.07 -18.78
#